data_e7e8f1daf21d7727186b5095d722d4f3
#
_entry.id   e7e8f1daf21d7727186b5095d722d4f3
#
_cell.length_a   1.000
_cell.length_b   1.000
_cell.length_c   1.000
_cell.angle_alpha   90.00
_cell.angle_beta   90.00
_cell.angle_gamma   90.00
#
_symmetry.space_group_name_H-M   'P 1'
#
loop_
_entity.id
_entity.type
_entity.pdbx_description
1 polymer ?
#
loop_
_entity_poly.entity_id
_entity_poly.type
_entity_poly.pdbx_seq_one_letter_code
_entity_poly.pdbx_strand_id
1 'polypeptide(L)'
;AWLRVQPRPSFRAGATVRFDSLTDAVSAVRTIAQSGLDPSNLRLLDRVEALNSLVADGTCEVLVLGFESADHDVGPALARALECCRDHGGAAMGEAGGSGQGSSRSAAESWRGSFTRMPFYRDVLMGYGIVSETFETAVTWDGFVGLYDAVLSSVGAALTAEGLSPASVSCRFTHVYPDGVAPYFTVLAKGTPGRLDRQWWPIKQAAADAIESAGGTITHHHAVGRDHVPWYRAERPEPFGAALRGL
;
A
#
# COMPACT_ATOMS: atom_id res chain seq x y z
N ALA A 1 26.85 0.66 -11.98
CA ALA A 1 25.85 1.75 -11.89
C ALA A 1 26.37 2.86 -10.96
N TRP A 2 26.01 4.10 -11.24
CA TRP A 2 26.27 5.24 -10.35
C TRP A 2 25.00 5.49 -9.53
N LEU A 3 25.14 5.49 -8.21
CA LEU A 3 24.02 5.72 -7.28
C LEU A 3 24.34 6.95 -6.42
N ARG A 4 23.32 7.82 -6.25
CA ARG A 4 23.39 8.88 -5.26
C ARG A 4 23.13 8.27 -3.88
N VAL A 5 24.05 8.47 -2.94
CA VAL A 5 23.90 8.05 -1.55
C VAL A 5 23.76 9.29 -0.65
N GLN A 6 23.07 9.12 0.45
CA GLN A 6 22.86 10.15 1.48
C GLN A 6 23.58 9.73 2.77
N PRO A 7 23.98 10.67 3.63
CA PRO A 7 24.45 10.35 4.97
C PRO A 7 23.36 9.56 5.74
N ARG A 8 23.80 8.68 6.63
CA ARG A 8 22.87 7.98 7.50
C ARG A 8 22.18 9.00 8.41
N PRO A 9 20.82 8.99 8.52
CA PRO A 9 20.11 9.94 9.38
C PRO A 9 20.56 9.82 10.83
N SER A 10 20.91 10.96 11.44
CA SER A 10 21.26 11.06 12.86
C SER A 10 20.04 11.31 13.74
N PHE A 11 19.02 11.97 13.18
CA PHE A 11 17.77 12.28 13.86
C PHE A 11 16.66 11.43 13.26
N ARG A 12 15.88 10.78 14.12
CA ARG A 12 14.76 9.92 13.74
C ARG A 12 13.64 10.06 14.74
N ALA A 13 12.43 10.21 14.26
CA ALA A 13 11.23 10.16 15.08
C ALA A 13 10.12 9.45 14.29
N GLY A 14 9.26 8.73 14.97
CA GLY A 14 8.16 8.02 14.34
C GLY A 14 7.06 7.66 15.30
N ALA A 15 5.89 7.40 14.76
CA ALA A 15 4.72 6.98 15.52
C ALA A 15 3.86 6.02 14.70
N THR A 16 3.05 5.25 15.40
CA THR A 16 1.97 4.46 14.83
C THR A 16 0.65 5.06 15.31
N VAL A 17 -0.26 5.29 14.39
CA VAL A 17 -1.57 5.90 14.68
C VAL A 17 -2.67 4.97 14.21
N ARG A 18 -3.65 4.68 15.06
CA ARG A 18 -4.84 3.93 14.70
C ARG A 18 -5.98 4.86 14.30
N PHE A 19 -6.83 4.38 13.40
CA PHE A 19 -8.08 5.02 12.99
C PHE A 19 -9.20 3.97 12.98
N ASP A 20 -10.39 4.39 13.33
CA ASP A 20 -11.57 3.52 13.30
C ASP A 20 -12.26 3.52 11.93
N SER A 21 -11.87 4.46 11.04
CA SER A 21 -12.42 4.65 9.70
C SER A 21 -11.31 4.83 8.67
N LEU A 22 -11.39 4.08 7.55
CA LEU A 22 -10.48 4.24 6.42
C LEU A 22 -10.54 5.66 5.83
N THR A 23 -11.74 6.23 5.71
CA THR A 23 -11.94 7.58 5.15
C THR A 23 -11.24 8.65 5.99
N ASP A 24 -11.31 8.53 7.32
CA ASP A 24 -10.63 9.45 8.23
C ASP A 24 -9.12 9.29 8.17
N ALA A 25 -8.63 8.04 8.10
CA ALA A 25 -7.22 7.75 7.91
C ALA A 25 -6.67 8.32 6.59
N VAL A 26 -7.42 8.16 5.48
CA VAL A 26 -7.08 8.73 4.17
C VAL A 26 -7.04 10.25 4.22
N SER A 27 -8.00 10.88 4.90
CA SER A 27 -8.05 12.33 5.07
C SER A 27 -6.85 12.87 5.86
N ALA A 28 -6.44 12.17 6.92
CA ALA A 28 -5.24 12.48 7.68
C ALA A 28 -3.97 12.37 6.83
N VAL A 29 -3.84 11.28 6.06
CA VAL A 29 -2.69 11.07 5.17
C VAL A 29 -2.62 12.14 4.10
N ARG A 30 -3.75 12.49 3.46
CA ARG A 30 -3.85 13.60 2.49
C ARG A 30 -3.40 14.91 3.11
N THR A 31 -3.90 15.24 4.30
CA THR A 31 -3.54 16.46 5.02
C THR A 31 -2.02 16.53 5.27
N ILE A 32 -1.41 15.44 5.73
CA ILE A 32 0.03 15.37 5.95
C ILE A 32 0.80 15.50 4.63
N ALA A 33 0.38 14.80 3.56
CA ALA A 33 1.03 14.86 2.26
C ALA A 33 1.01 16.26 1.63
N GLN A 34 -0.01 17.05 1.92
CA GLN A 34 -0.19 18.42 1.40
C GLN A 34 0.38 19.50 2.32
N SER A 35 0.88 19.14 3.51
CA SER A 35 1.35 20.10 4.52
C SER A 35 2.79 20.61 4.30
N GLY A 36 3.57 19.96 3.43
CA GLY A 36 5.00 20.24 3.28
C GLY A 36 5.87 19.71 4.41
N LEU A 37 5.36 18.79 5.25
CA LEU A 37 6.13 18.15 6.33
C LEU A 37 7.12 17.11 5.83
N ASP A 38 6.91 16.55 4.63
CA ASP A 38 7.79 15.61 3.93
C ASP A 38 8.27 14.42 4.80
N PRO A 39 7.36 13.62 5.36
CA PRO A 39 7.75 12.45 6.15
C PRO A 39 8.56 11.45 5.31
N SER A 40 9.58 10.87 5.90
CA SER A 40 10.39 9.81 5.28
C SER A 40 9.61 8.48 5.15
N ASN A 41 8.57 8.31 5.94
CA ASN A 41 7.63 7.20 5.87
C ASN A 41 6.21 7.68 6.22
N LEU A 42 5.27 7.47 5.30
CA LEU A 42 3.84 7.78 5.47
C LEU A 42 3.06 6.63 4.85
N ARG A 43 2.78 5.61 5.65
CA ARG A 43 2.21 4.34 5.18
C ARG A 43 0.94 4.00 5.92
N LEU A 44 -0.16 4.04 5.19
CA LEU A 44 -1.45 3.57 5.68
C LEU A 44 -1.63 2.09 5.35
N LEU A 45 -2.09 1.33 6.33
CA LEU A 45 -2.47 -0.08 6.21
C LEU A 45 -3.97 -0.17 6.50
N ASP A 46 -4.73 -0.82 5.63
CA ASP A 46 -6.10 -1.18 5.98
C ASP A 46 -6.11 -2.27 7.07
N ARG A 47 -7.28 -2.57 7.62
CA ARG A 47 -7.44 -3.54 8.72
C ARG A 47 -6.86 -4.90 8.39
N VAL A 48 -7.08 -5.36 7.16
CA VAL A 48 -6.63 -6.67 6.70
C VAL A 48 -5.11 -6.69 6.55
N GLU A 49 -4.52 -5.62 6.00
CA GLU A 49 -3.06 -5.49 5.88
C GLU A 49 -2.41 -5.33 7.25
N ALA A 50 -3.03 -4.58 8.17
CA ALA A 50 -2.54 -4.43 9.54
C ALA A 50 -2.51 -5.78 10.28
N LEU A 51 -3.52 -6.63 10.08
CA LEU A 51 -3.56 -8.00 10.60
C LEU A 51 -2.51 -8.90 9.93
N ASN A 52 -2.46 -8.90 8.59
CA ASN A 52 -1.54 -9.76 7.83
C ASN A 52 -0.06 -9.44 8.11
N SER A 53 0.25 -8.17 8.39
CA SER A 53 1.60 -7.71 8.74
C SER A 53 1.90 -7.78 10.24
N LEU A 54 0.96 -8.26 11.07
CA LEU A 54 1.07 -8.38 12.53
C LEU A 54 1.36 -7.03 13.23
N VAL A 55 0.87 -5.94 12.66
CA VAL A 55 0.98 -4.58 13.23
C VAL A 55 -0.17 -4.29 14.18
N ALA A 56 -1.36 -4.84 13.89
CA ALA A 56 -2.56 -4.74 14.73
C ALA A 56 -3.40 -6.03 14.59
N ASP A 57 -4.48 -6.08 15.35
CA ASP A 57 -5.41 -7.24 15.43
C ASP A 57 -6.49 -7.24 14.32
N GLY A 58 -6.43 -6.30 13.37
CA GLY A 58 -7.41 -6.18 12.28
C GLY A 58 -8.68 -5.42 12.64
N THR A 59 -8.75 -4.78 13.81
CA THR A 59 -9.92 -4.01 14.24
C THR A 59 -9.89 -2.55 13.80
N CYS A 60 -8.73 -2.05 13.38
CA CYS A 60 -8.52 -0.65 12.99
C CYS A 60 -7.59 -0.52 11.79
N GLU A 61 -7.67 0.63 11.13
CA GLU A 61 -6.68 1.09 10.16
C GLU A 61 -5.42 1.56 10.90
N VAL A 62 -4.25 1.40 10.30
CA VAL A 62 -2.99 1.77 10.94
C VAL A 62 -2.13 2.64 10.04
N LEU A 63 -1.77 3.82 10.52
CA LEU A 63 -0.79 4.69 9.87
C LEU A 63 0.57 4.55 10.55
N VAL A 64 1.59 4.17 9.77
CA VAL A 64 2.99 4.19 10.20
C VAL A 64 3.63 5.45 9.67
N LEU A 65 4.08 6.31 10.60
CA LEU A 65 4.62 7.64 10.34
C LEU A 65 6.06 7.71 10.81
N GLY A 66 6.93 8.32 9.99
CA GLY A 66 8.33 8.48 10.32
C GLY A 66 8.98 9.70 9.67
N PHE A 67 9.90 10.30 10.40
CA PHE A 67 10.73 11.41 9.93
C PHE A 67 12.19 11.09 10.19
N GLU A 68 13.06 11.45 9.25
CA GLU A 68 14.49 11.25 9.34
C GLU A 68 15.23 12.50 8.81
N SER A 69 16.30 12.90 9.51
CA SER A 69 17.18 13.95 9.05
C SER A 69 18.64 13.65 9.42
N ALA A 70 19.58 14.14 8.62
CA ALA A 70 21.01 14.03 8.90
C ALA A 70 21.52 15.19 9.79
N ASP A 71 20.82 16.33 9.84
CA ASP A 71 21.34 17.59 10.35
C ASP A 71 20.46 18.34 11.37
N HIS A 72 19.15 17.99 11.49
CA HIS A 72 18.26 18.69 12.40
C HIS A 72 17.27 17.76 13.13
N ASP A 73 16.73 18.24 14.24
CA ASP A 73 15.68 17.53 15.00
C ASP A 73 14.36 17.48 14.23
N VAL A 74 13.77 16.29 14.19
CA VAL A 74 12.52 15.99 13.48
C VAL A 74 11.31 15.84 14.43
N GLY A 75 11.50 16.03 15.71
CA GLY A 75 10.44 15.98 16.73
C GLY A 75 9.29 16.93 16.45
N PRO A 76 9.55 18.22 16.13
CA PRO A 76 8.51 19.18 15.80
C PRO A 76 7.66 18.78 14.58
N ALA A 77 8.29 18.22 13.55
CA ALA A 77 7.57 17.73 12.36
C ALA A 77 6.66 16.54 12.70
N LEU A 78 7.15 15.59 13.51
CA LEU A 78 6.33 14.49 13.99
C LEU A 78 5.15 14.99 14.84
N ALA A 79 5.39 15.94 15.75
CA ALA A 79 4.33 16.50 16.60
C ALA A 79 3.22 17.13 15.75
N ARG A 80 3.58 17.90 14.71
CA ARG A 80 2.62 18.51 13.80
C ARG A 80 1.85 17.46 12.98
N ALA A 81 2.50 16.43 12.48
CA ALA A 81 1.84 15.33 11.76
C ALA A 81 0.86 14.57 12.67
N LEU A 82 1.19 14.38 13.96
CA LEU A 82 0.28 13.78 14.93
C LEU A 82 -0.93 14.68 15.25
N GLU A 83 -0.79 16.00 15.19
CA GLU A 83 -1.95 16.93 15.25
C GLU A 83 -2.87 16.69 14.06
N CYS A 84 -2.33 16.64 12.82
CA CYS A 84 -3.13 16.31 11.63
C CYS A 84 -3.87 14.98 11.78
N CYS A 85 -3.23 13.97 12.37
CA CYS A 85 -3.91 12.70 12.65
C CYS A 85 -5.06 12.86 13.63
N ARG A 86 -4.85 13.60 14.75
CA ARG A 86 -5.91 13.83 15.76
C ARG A 86 -7.09 14.61 15.20
N ASP A 87 -6.85 15.59 14.34
CA ASP A 87 -7.88 16.38 13.68
C ASP A 87 -8.83 15.50 12.82
N HIS A 88 -8.37 14.32 12.42
CA HIS A 88 -9.13 13.31 11.68
C HIS A 88 -9.44 12.04 12.52
N GLY A 89 -9.51 12.16 13.85
CA GLY A 89 -9.92 11.06 14.74
C GLY A 89 -8.83 10.00 14.99
N GLY A 90 -7.59 10.23 14.57
CA GLY A 90 -6.48 9.33 14.80
C GLY A 90 -6.00 9.33 16.24
N ALA A 91 -5.71 8.17 16.80
CA ALA A 91 -5.16 7.98 18.13
C ALA A 91 -3.79 7.29 18.06
N ALA A 92 -2.78 7.88 18.70
CA ALA A 92 -1.45 7.28 18.74
C ALA A 92 -1.47 5.92 19.47
N MET A 93 -0.80 4.93 18.91
CA MET A 93 -0.62 3.61 19.50
C MET A 93 0.70 3.59 20.29
N GLY A 94 0.63 3.62 21.64
CA GLY A 94 1.79 3.73 22.52
C GLY A 94 2.20 5.20 22.75
N GLU A 95 3.09 5.46 23.72
CA GLU A 95 3.50 6.82 24.06
C GLU A 95 4.24 7.49 22.89
N ALA A 96 3.68 8.58 22.39
CA ALA A 96 4.37 9.50 21.52
C ALA A 96 5.36 10.31 22.38
N GLY A 97 6.65 10.05 22.21
CA GLY A 97 7.69 10.91 22.79
C GLY A 97 8.29 10.44 24.11
N GLY A 98 8.95 9.32 24.08
CA GLY A 98 9.96 8.93 25.05
C GLY A 98 11.08 8.22 24.32
N SER A 99 12.32 8.36 24.80
CA SER A 99 13.47 7.53 24.42
C SER A 99 13.26 6.03 24.75
N GLY A 100 12.02 5.63 24.95
CA GLY A 100 11.56 4.29 25.22
C GLY A 100 11.52 3.44 23.93
N GLN A 101 12.45 2.55 23.83
CA GLN A 101 12.78 1.68 22.69
C GLN A 101 11.74 0.58 22.39
N GLY A 102 10.49 0.69 22.83
CA GLY A 102 9.65 -0.50 22.89
C GLY A 102 8.66 -0.73 21.74
N SER A 103 7.72 0.20 21.47
CA SER A 103 6.55 -0.18 20.65
C SER A 103 6.53 0.37 19.22
N SER A 104 6.88 1.63 18.99
CA SER A 104 6.89 2.19 17.63
C SER A 104 8.05 1.64 16.78
N ARG A 105 9.18 1.33 17.43
CA ARG A 105 10.29 0.61 16.81
C ARG A 105 9.89 -0.81 16.39
N SER A 106 9.14 -1.51 17.21
CA SER A 106 8.74 -2.89 16.92
C SER A 106 7.80 -3.02 15.71
N ALA A 107 6.84 -2.10 15.51
CA ALA A 107 5.95 -2.12 14.35
C ALA A 107 6.68 -1.79 13.05
N ALA A 108 7.50 -0.73 13.04
CA ALA A 108 8.30 -0.34 11.87
C ALA A 108 9.42 -1.36 11.57
N GLU A 109 10.06 -1.92 12.60
CA GLU A 109 11.08 -2.97 12.46
C GLU A 109 10.46 -4.32 12.05
N SER A 110 9.33 -4.69 12.62
CA SER A 110 8.56 -5.88 12.24
C SER A 110 8.13 -5.77 10.78
N TRP A 111 7.59 -4.61 10.38
CA TRP A 111 7.21 -4.36 9.00
C TRP A 111 8.42 -4.41 8.05
N ARG A 112 9.54 -3.77 8.41
CA ARG A 112 10.79 -3.81 7.60
C ARG A 112 11.32 -5.23 7.46
N GLY A 113 11.30 -6.01 8.55
CA GLY A 113 11.68 -7.42 8.54
C GLY A 113 10.75 -8.30 7.69
N SER A 114 9.46 -8.00 7.64
CA SER A 114 8.49 -8.65 6.78
C SER A 114 8.71 -8.29 5.32
N PHE A 115 8.92 -7.01 5.01
CA PHE A 115 9.15 -6.52 3.65
C PHE A 115 10.36 -7.18 2.97
N THR A 116 11.47 -7.36 3.67
CA THR A 116 12.67 -8.00 3.11
C THR A 116 12.50 -9.50 2.87
N ARG A 117 11.56 -10.16 3.57
CA ARG A 117 11.27 -11.58 3.44
C ARG A 117 10.09 -11.91 2.51
N MET A 118 9.22 -10.94 2.26
CA MET A 118 8.02 -11.12 1.41
C MET A 118 8.29 -11.77 0.04
N PRO A 119 9.33 -11.40 -0.71
CA PRO A 119 9.59 -12.01 -2.02
C PRO A 119 9.76 -13.53 -1.96
N PHE A 120 10.28 -14.04 -0.85
CA PHE A 120 10.50 -15.48 -0.65
C PHE A 120 9.23 -16.21 -0.16
N TYR A 121 8.26 -15.50 0.42
CA TYR A 121 7.02 -16.12 0.88
C TYR A 121 6.12 -16.58 -0.25
N ARG A 122 6.16 -15.93 -1.40
CA ARG A 122 5.33 -16.30 -2.55
C ARG A 122 5.55 -17.76 -2.95
N ASP A 123 6.80 -18.17 -3.13
CA ASP A 123 7.13 -19.53 -3.53
C ASP A 123 6.67 -20.55 -2.48
N VAL A 124 6.86 -20.23 -1.20
CA VAL A 124 6.39 -21.07 -0.09
C VAL A 124 4.85 -21.16 -0.10
N LEU A 125 4.15 -20.04 -0.21
CA LEU A 125 2.69 -20.01 -0.24
C LEU A 125 2.11 -20.79 -1.41
N MET A 126 2.69 -20.67 -2.60
CA MET A 126 2.30 -21.44 -3.78
C MET A 126 2.48 -22.95 -3.55
N GLY A 127 3.57 -23.36 -2.89
CA GLY A 127 3.80 -24.74 -2.48
C GLY A 127 2.71 -25.31 -1.55
N TYR A 128 2.07 -24.44 -0.76
CA TYR A 128 0.91 -24.80 0.08
C TYR A 128 -0.44 -24.65 -0.63
N GLY A 129 -0.45 -24.38 -1.92
CA GLY A 129 -1.68 -24.22 -2.71
C GLY A 129 -2.39 -22.89 -2.46
N ILE A 130 -1.64 -21.84 -2.15
CA ILE A 130 -2.18 -20.48 -1.96
C ILE A 130 -1.89 -19.66 -3.20
N VAL A 131 -2.94 -19.06 -3.79
CA VAL A 131 -2.81 -18.00 -4.78
C VAL A 131 -2.33 -16.75 -4.04
N SER A 132 -1.22 -16.19 -4.48
CA SER A 132 -0.66 -14.94 -3.95
C SER A 132 -0.48 -13.98 -5.12
N GLU A 133 -1.27 -12.92 -5.15
CA GLU A 133 -1.20 -11.87 -6.16
C GLU A 133 -1.02 -10.51 -5.49
N THR A 134 -0.23 -9.66 -6.14
CA THR A 134 -0.03 -8.27 -5.71
C THR A 134 -0.07 -7.36 -6.93
N PHE A 135 -0.69 -6.20 -6.77
CA PHE A 135 -0.72 -5.17 -7.78
C PHE A 135 -0.73 -3.78 -7.13
N GLU A 136 -0.16 -2.83 -7.83
CA GLU A 136 -0.07 -1.45 -7.40
C GLU A 136 -0.59 -0.55 -8.51
N THR A 137 -1.36 0.46 -8.12
CA THR A 137 -1.92 1.48 -9.00
C THR A 137 -1.60 2.87 -8.43
N ALA A 138 -1.98 3.91 -9.12
CA ALA A 138 -2.00 5.27 -8.59
C ALA A 138 -3.27 5.97 -9.02
N VAL A 139 -3.80 6.81 -8.14
CA VAL A 139 -5.04 7.55 -8.35
C VAL A 139 -5.00 8.86 -7.57
N THR A 140 -5.73 9.87 -8.03
CA THR A 140 -5.91 11.12 -7.29
C THR A 140 -6.68 10.88 -5.99
N TRP A 141 -6.52 11.79 -5.02
CA TRP A 141 -7.17 11.65 -3.71
C TRP A 141 -8.69 11.46 -3.81
N ASP A 142 -9.34 12.18 -4.72
CA ASP A 142 -10.79 12.13 -4.86
C ASP A 142 -11.28 10.82 -5.50
N GLY A 143 -10.41 10.11 -6.23
CA GLY A 143 -10.72 8.82 -6.85
C GLY A 143 -10.44 7.61 -5.95
N PHE A 144 -9.66 7.77 -4.85
CA PHE A 144 -9.16 6.62 -4.10
C PHE A 144 -10.26 5.74 -3.50
N VAL A 145 -11.25 6.32 -2.82
CA VAL A 145 -12.31 5.52 -2.13
C VAL A 145 -13.10 4.69 -3.16
N GLY A 146 -13.48 5.32 -4.27
CA GLY A 146 -14.19 4.61 -5.34
C GLY A 146 -13.36 3.50 -5.98
N LEU A 147 -12.06 3.73 -6.18
CA LEU A 147 -11.14 2.71 -6.68
C LEU A 147 -10.98 1.55 -5.68
N TYR A 148 -10.79 1.86 -4.40
CA TYR A 148 -10.66 0.86 -3.34
C TYR A 148 -11.88 -0.07 -3.29
N ASP A 149 -13.09 0.50 -3.24
CA ASP A 149 -14.33 -0.26 -3.19
C ASP A 149 -14.55 -1.10 -4.46
N ALA A 150 -14.25 -0.53 -5.64
CA ALA A 150 -14.36 -1.23 -6.92
C ALA A 150 -13.41 -2.45 -6.97
N VAL A 151 -12.16 -2.28 -6.55
CA VAL A 151 -11.17 -3.36 -6.51
C VAL A 151 -11.60 -4.45 -5.55
N LEU A 152 -11.98 -4.11 -4.30
CA LEU A 152 -12.41 -5.10 -3.32
C LEU A 152 -13.64 -5.89 -3.80
N SER A 153 -14.62 -5.21 -4.38
CA SER A 153 -15.84 -5.83 -4.91
C SER A 153 -15.53 -6.77 -6.07
N SER A 154 -14.79 -6.30 -7.08
CA SER A 154 -14.51 -7.07 -8.30
C SER A 154 -13.62 -8.28 -8.01
N VAL A 155 -12.55 -8.09 -7.22
CA VAL A 155 -11.66 -9.18 -6.82
C VAL A 155 -12.39 -10.18 -5.93
N GLY A 156 -13.23 -9.72 -4.99
CA GLY A 156 -14.05 -10.59 -4.13
C GLY A 156 -15.02 -11.44 -4.95
N ALA A 157 -15.66 -10.88 -5.96
CA ALA A 157 -16.53 -11.62 -6.88
C ALA A 157 -15.75 -12.67 -7.68
N ALA A 158 -14.56 -12.33 -8.20
CA ALA A 158 -13.70 -13.26 -8.93
C ALA A 158 -13.21 -14.41 -8.04
N LEU A 159 -12.79 -14.13 -6.81
CA LEU A 159 -12.41 -15.14 -5.82
C LEU A 159 -13.55 -16.14 -5.54
N THR A 160 -14.77 -15.63 -5.40
CA THR A 160 -15.96 -16.45 -5.19
C THR A 160 -16.27 -17.31 -6.41
N ALA A 161 -16.21 -16.74 -7.62
CA ALA A 161 -16.47 -17.46 -8.86
C ALA A 161 -15.47 -18.59 -9.12
N GLU A 162 -14.21 -18.40 -8.72
CA GLU A 162 -13.15 -19.41 -8.82
C GLU A 162 -13.17 -20.42 -7.64
N GLY A 163 -14.07 -20.28 -6.68
CA GLY A 163 -14.18 -21.15 -5.51
C GLY A 163 -12.99 -21.05 -4.55
N LEU A 164 -12.35 -19.91 -4.48
CA LEU A 164 -11.17 -19.66 -3.65
C LEU A 164 -11.59 -19.24 -2.24
N SER A 165 -11.41 -20.11 -1.27
CA SER A 165 -11.76 -19.85 0.13
C SER A 165 -10.91 -20.73 1.07
N PRO A 166 -10.42 -20.20 2.20
CA PRO A 166 -10.49 -18.80 2.62
C PRO A 166 -9.68 -17.86 1.71
N ALA A 167 -10.09 -16.60 1.63
CA ALA A 167 -9.44 -15.56 0.86
C ALA A 167 -9.42 -14.24 1.62
N SER A 168 -8.41 -13.42 1.35
CA SER A 168 -8.30 -12.05 1.85
C SER A 168 -7.78 -11.12 0.75
N VAL A 169 -8.28 -9.90 0.76
CA VAL A 169 -7.77 -8.78 -0.04
C VAL A 169 -7.41 -7.69 0.93
N SER A 170 -6.18 -7.19 0.87
CA SER A 170 -5.69 -6.11 1.71
C SER A 170 -5.10 -4.98 0.89
N CYS A 171 -5.04 -3.78 1.47
CA CYS A 171 -4.49 -2.60 0.83
C CYS A 171 -3.56 -1.84 1.78
N ARG A 172 -2.45 -1.35 1.21
CA ARG A 172 -1.58 -0.37 1.88
C ARG A 172 -1.19 0.74 0.93
N PHE A 173 -0.90 1.91 1.46
CA PHE A 173 -0.26 2.96 0.69
C PHE A 173 1.24 2.74 0.66
N THR A 174 1.80 2.51 -0.52
CA THR A 174 3.24 2.38 -0.71
C THR A 174 3.89 3.73 -0.95
N HIS A 175 3.23 4.58 -1.72
CA HIS A 175 3.66 5.94 -2.01
C HIS A 175 2.50 6.91 -1.83
N VAL A 176 2.83 8.09 -1.34
CA VAL A 176 1.88 9.16 -1.08
C VAL A 176 2.43 10.43 -1.70
N TYR A 177 1.60 11.14 -2.46
CA TYR A 177 1.92 12.36 -3.18
C TYR A 177 0.95 13.48 -2.77
N PRO A 178 1.30 14.76 -3.00
CA PRO A 178 0.36 15.85 -2.72
C PRO A 178 -0.96 15.75 -3.49
N ASP A 179 -0.95 15.19 -4.70
CA ASP A 179 -2.09 15.09 -5.61
C ASP A 179 -2.79 13.72 -5.59
N GLY A 180 -2.18 12.71 -5.01
CA GLY A 180 -2.76 11.36 -5.00
C GLY A 180 -1.97 10.33 -4.21
N VAL A 181 -2.34 9.09 -4.38
CA VAL A 181 -1.79 7.97 -3.65
C VAL A 181 -1.54 6.76 -4.56
N ALA A 182 -0.54 5.96 -4.24
CA ALA A 182 -0.32 4.66 -4.85
C ALA A 182 -0.73 3.54 -3.87
N PRO A 183 -1.98 3.04 -3.99
CA PRO A 183 -2.43 1.90 -3.23
C PRO A 183 -1.86 0.60 -3.80
N TYR A 184 -1.34 -0.23 -2.90
CA TYR A 184 -0.81 -1.55 -3.17
C TYR A 184 -1.74 -2.59 -2.56
N PHE A 185 -2.27 -3.45 -3.38
CA PHE A 185 -3.17 -4.52 -2.97
C PHE A 185 -2.43 -5.85 -2.88
N THR A 186 -2.83 -6.66 -1.92
CA THR A 186 -2.37 -8.04 -1.76
C THR A 186 -3.57 -8.96 -1.67
N VAL A 187 -3.59 -10.00 -2.51
CA VAL A 187 -4.62 -11.04 -2.52
C VAL A 187 -3.96 -12.35 -2.09
N LEU A 188 -4.50 -12.95 -1.03
CA LEU A 188 -4.13 -14.28 -0.58
C LEU A 188 -5.37 -15.16 -0.55
N ALA A 189 -5.34 -16.31 -1.24
CA ALA A 189 -6.50 -17.17 -1.30
C ALA A 189 -6.11 -18.64 -1.36
N LYS A 190 -6.83 -19.49 -0.64
CA LYS A 190 -6.65 -20.93 -0.74
C LYS A 190 -7.19 -21.41 -2.09
N GLY A 191 -6.28 -21.89 -2.93
CA GLY A 191 -6.58 -22.43 -4.24
C GLY A 191 -6.49 -23.96 -4.30
N THR A 192 -6.61 -24.48 -5.51
CA THR A 192 -6.52 -25.92 -5.80
C THR A 192 -5.13 -26.22 -6.34
N PRO A 193 -4.32 -27.08 -5.69
CA PRO A 193 -3.01 -27.48 -6.19
C PRO A 193 -3.09 -27.98 -7.65
N GLY A 194 -2.17 -27.53 -8.50
CA GLY A 194 -2.14 -27.83 -9.92
C GLY A 194 -3.10 -27.00 -10.80
N ARG A 195 -3.85 -26.04 -10.20
CA ARG A 195 -4.74 -25.12 -10.92
C ARG A 195 -4.50 -23.66 -10.57
N LEU A 196 -3.50 -23.33 -9.75
CA LEU A 196 -3.27 -21.97 -9.23
C LEU A 196 -3.08 -20.93 -10.35
N ASP A 197 -2.39 -21.29 -11.42
CA ASP A 197 -2.18 -20.46 -12.62
C ASP A 197 -3.49 -20.06 -13.30
N ARG A 198 -4.41 -21.04 -13.44
CA ARG A 198 -5.73 -20.82 -14.04
C ARG A 198 -6.66 -20.02 -13.15
N GLN A 199 -6.58 -20.23 -11.82
CA GLN A 199 -7.37 -19.51 -10.83
C GLN A 199 -6.86 -18.09 -10.60
N TRP A 200 -5.57 -17.85 -10.80
CA TRP A 200 -4.94 -16.54 -10.65
C TRP A 200 -5.40 -15.53 -11.72
N TRP A 201 -5.48 -15.94 -12.98
CA TRP A 201 -5.72 -15.02 -14.10
C TRP A 201 -7.05 -14.26 -14.02
N PRO A 202 -8.21 -14.88 -13.72
CA PRO A 202 -9.47 -14.16 -13.52
C PRO A 202 -9.41 -13.10 -12.40
N ILE A 203 -8.64 -13.37 -11.35
CA ILE A 203 -8.45 -12.41 -10.25
C ILE A 203 -7.65 -11.20 -10.75
N LYS A 204 -6.58 -11.46 -11.50
CA LYS A 204 -5.75 -10.42 -12.10
C LYS A 204 -6.56 -9.54 -13.06
N GLN A 205 -7.38 -10.16 -13.92
CA GLN A 205 -8.26 -9.44 -14.84
C GLN A 205 -9.28 -8.57 -14.09
N ALA A 206 -9.97 -9.13 -13.10
CA ALA A 206 -10.96 -8.39 -12.31
C ALA A 206 -10.35 -7.17 -11.60
N ALA A 207 -9.13 -7.31 -11.07
CA ALA A 207 -8.40 -6.20 -10.47
C ALA A 207 -8.06 -5.11 -11.51
N ALA A 208 -7.53 -5.52 -12.66
CA ALA A 208 -7.13 -4.61 -13.72
C ALA A 208 -8.33 -3.84 -14.33
N ASP A 209 -9.45 -4.52 -14.58
CA ASP A 209 -10.69 -3.95 -15.07
C ASP A 209 -11.27 -2.91 -14.06
N ALA A 210 -11.23 -3.25 -12.76
CA ALA A 210 -11.68 -2.35 -11.71
C ALA A 210 -10.81 -1.09 -11.62
N ILE A 211 -9.48 -1.23 -11.70
CA ILE A 211 -8.53 -0.12 -11.69
C ILE A 211 -8.78 0.81 -12.87
N GLU A 212 -8.87 0.28 -14.09
CA GLU A 212 -9.12 1.06 -15.30
C GLU A 212 -10.45 1.81 -15.21
N SER A 213 -11.52 1.10 -14.85
CA SER A 213 -12.87 1.67 -14.74
C SER A 213 -12.97 2.78 -13.69
N ALA A 214 -12.17 2.69 -12.63
CA ALA A 214 -12.10 3.69 -11.57
C ALA A 214 -11.12 4.84 -11.87
N GLY A 215 -10.49 4.86 -13.04
CA GLY A 215 -9.56 5.91 -13.45
C GLY A 215 -8.19 5.86 -12.79
N GLY A 216 -7.81 4.71 -12.24
CA GLY A 216 -6.46 4.44 -11.76
C GLY A 216 -5.51 4.07 -12.90
N THR A 217 -4.20 4.31 -12.74
CA THR A 217 -3.21 3.77 -13.68
C THR A 217 -3.03 2.27 -13.48
N ILE A 218 -2.91 1.52 -14.58
CA ILE A 218 -2.86 0.04 -14.49
C ILE A 218 -1.67 -0.48 -13.69
N THR A 219 -0.60 0.26 -13.61
CA THR A 219 0.58 -0.13 -12.85
C THR A 219 1.38 1.10 -12.40
N HIS A 220 1.89 1.05 -11.16
CA HIS A 220 2.77 2.06 -10.58
C HIS A 220 3.99 1.34 -10.00
N HIS A 221 5.20 1.77 -10.34
CA HIS A 221 6.48 1.13 -10.01
C HIS A 221 6.67 -0.32 -10.51
N HIS A 222 5.60 -1.04 -10.78
CA HIS A 222 5.66 -2.36 -11.38
C HIS A 222 5.80 -2.25 -12.90
N ALA A 223 6.51 -3.17 -13.53
CA ALA A 223 6.61 -3.20 -14.98
C ALA A 223 5.25 -3.55 -15.61
N VAL A 224 4.98 -2.99 -16.79
CA VAL A 224 3.80 -3.36 -17.59
C VAL A 224 3.80 -4.85 -17.91
N GLY A 225 4.95 -5.41 -18.26
CA GLY A 225 5.07 -6.81 -18.63
C GLY A 225 4.13 -7.19 -19.78
N ARG A 226 3.75 -8.46 -19.83
CA ARG A 226 2.76 -8.98 -20.80
C ARG A 226 1.34 -8.87 -20.23
N ASP A 227 1.22 -9.00 -18.93
CA ASP A 227 -0.06 -9.15 -18.23
C ASP A 227 -0.87 -7.84 -18.22
N HIS A 228 -0.21 -6.69 -18.20
CA HIS A 228 -0.87 -5.39 -18.16
C HIS A 228 -1.06 -4.73 -19.56
N VAL A 229 -0.53 -5.31 -20.64
CA VAL A 229 -0.55 -4.69 -21.98
C VAL A 229 -1.94 -4.25 -22.46
N PRO A 230 -3.03 -5.03 -22.28
CA PRO A 230 -4.36 -4.61 -22.73
C PRO A 230 -4.79 -3.27 -22.11
N TRP A 231 -4.76 -3.19 -20.79
CA TRP A 231 -5.16 -2.00 -20.02
C TRP A 231 -4.19 -0.82 -20.20
N TYR A 232 -2.88 -1.10 -20.28
CA TYR A 232 -1.90 -0.07 -20.59
C TYR A 232 -2.13 0.61 -21.94
N ARG A 233 -2.57 -0.15 -22.93
CA ARG A 233 -2.93 0.40 -24.24
C ARG A 233 -4.21 1.23 -24.19
N ALA A 234 -5.19 0.81 -23.42
CA ALA A 234 -6.45 1.54 -23.24
C ALA A 234 -6.24 2.86 -22.47
N GLU A 235 -5.38 2.85 -21.46
CA GLU A 235 -5.05 4.03 -20.65
C GLU A 235 -4.31 5.13 -21.45
N ARG A 236 -3.56 4.77 -22.51
CA ARG A 236 -2.69 5.70 -23.24
C ARG A 236 -3.39 6.31 -24.45
N PRO A 237 -3.18 7.61 -24.72
CA PRO A 237 -3.70 8.23 -25.94
C PRO A 237 -3.08 7.56 -27.20
N GLU A 238 -3.85 7.51 -28.28
CA GLU A 238 -3.45 6.84 -29.54
C GLU A 238 -2.04 7.22 -30.05
N PRO A 239 -1.64 8.52 -30.07
CA PRO A 239 -0.31 8.91 -30.55
C PRO A 239 0.87 8.34 -29.75
N PHE A 240 0.63 7.96 -28.47
CA PHE A 240 1.68 7.44 -27.59
C PHE A 240 2.29 6.14 -28.13
N GLY A 241 1.45 5.21 -28.56
CA GLY A 241 1.90 3.93 -29.11
C GLY A 241 2.69 4.09 -30.42
N ALA A 242 2.33 5.08 -31.25
CA ALA A 242 3.06 5.40 -32.48
C ALA A 242 4.45 6.00 -32.15
N ALA A 243 4.51 6.94 -31.22
CA ALA A 243 5.77 7.55 -30.77
C ALA A 243 6.74 6.50 -30.18
N LEU A 244 6.23 5.59 -29.33
CA LEU A 244 7.03 4.54 -28.70
C LEU A 244 7.62 3.55 -29.73
N ARG A 245 6.90 3.26 -30.82
CA ARG A 245 7.41 2.40 -31.91
C ARG A 245 8.47 3.09 -32.79
N GLY A 246 8.49 4.43 -32.76
CA GLY A 246 9.47 5.24 -33.50
C GLY A 246 10.81 5.44 -32.80
N LEU A 247 10.90 5.05 -31.52
CA LEU A 247 12.14 5.08 -30.70
C LEU A 247 12.92 3.78 -30.84
#